data_bca3abd6cf73639be8a751f9419ffcc8
#
_entry.id   bca3abd6cf73639be8a751f9419ffcc8
#
_cell.length_a   1.000
_cell.length_b   1.000
_cell.length_c   1.000
_cell.angle_alpha   90.00
_cell.angle_beta   90.00
_cell.angle_gamma   90.00
#
_symmetry.space_group_name_H-M   'P 1'
#
loop_
_entity.id
_entity.type
_entity.pdbx_description
1 polymer ?
#
loop_
_entity_poly.entity_id
_entity_poly.type
_entity_poly.pdbx_seq_one_letter_code
_entity_poly.pdbx_strand_id
1 'polypeptide(L)'
;MRQLFDSLSSEQRRNQDLLVSLGFALRSFTNLQRFLELVPVVASRLVGVEGALLVPFQTDGRLWRDQLQGIPVEPSQDLLRRLAAFEPGSAAGFGSDDQQVLALDRLVQRCLPKAGLFATSVTARGRSRGRLYVYARNGSLVWTEVHRRHVQLVADLSGVAIENDQMLQDARRHERVDRQLSIGAEIQAQLLPDRCPVIEGVDLAARCRPAFQVGGDYYDFIPTRPELIGRRRERGRWALVMGDVMGKGVPAGLLMTMLRGMLRAEVLSGLPPDRILHDLNQLAQEDLAQSHRFVTLFYSDLDPRTLRLRYANAAHNPPLLWRAERRVIMRLDAAGLLIGLQPLSLIHI
;
A
#
# COMPACT_ATOMS: atom_id res chain seq x y z
N MET A 1 59.42 19.27 17.17
CA MET A 1 58.29 20.06 16.63
C MET A 1 57.88 19.64 15.23
N ARG A 2 58.79 19.53 14.22
CA ARG A 2 58.43 19.04 12.88
C ARG A 2 57.79 17.67 12.86
N GLN A 3 58.36 16.67 13.56
CA GLN A 3 57.77 15.32 13.63
C GLN A 3 56.34 15.26 14.22
N LEU A 4 56.02 16.13 15.18
CA LEU A 4 54.69 16.26 15.77
C LEU A 4 53.69 16.91 14.78
N PHE A 5 54.13 17.87 14.00
CA PHE A 5 53.32 18.50 12.95
C PHE A 5 53.04 17.53 11.78
N ASP A 6 54.03 16.73 11.39
CA ASP A 6 53.89 15.74 10.32
C ASP A 6 52.99 14.59 10.76
N SER A 7 53.04 14.15 12.04
CA SER A 7 52.13 13.14 12.57
C SER A 7 50.68 13.62 12.67
N LEU A 8 50.45 14.87 13.15
CA LEU A 8 49.11 15.46 13.23
C LEU A 8 48.50 15.71 11.85
N SER A 9 49.30 16.15 10.86
CA SER A 9 48.82 16.34 9.51
C SER A 9 48.50 15.03 8.79
N SER A 10 49.24 13.96 9.07
CA SER A 10 48.98 12.62 8.51
C SER A 10 47.74 11.99 9.12
N GLU A 11 47.48 12.19 10.41
CA GLU A 11 46.30 11.70 11.11
C GLU A 11 45.04 12.44 10.64
N GLN A 12 45.08 13.74 10.45
CA GLN A 12 43.99 14.54 9.87
C GLN A 12 43.64 14.09 8.44
N ARG A 13 44.63 13.87 7.58
CA ARG A 13 44.42 13.36 6.23
C ARG A 13 43.79 11.98 6.26
N ARG A 14 44.27 11.06 7.10
CA ARG A 14 43.73 9.71 7.24
C ARG A 14 42.27 9.74 7.70
N ASN A 15 41.91 10.62 8.62
CA ASN A 15 40.53 10.79 9.08
C ASN A 15 39.62 11.38 7.99
N GLN A 16 40.09 12.33 7.21
CA GLN A 16 39.39 12.86 6.04
C GLN A 16 39.16 11.76 4.99
N ASP A 17 40.16 10.95 4.69
CA ASP A 17 40.05 9.85 3.73
C ASP A 17 39.04 8.79 4.16
N LEU A 18 38.93 8.48 5.47
CA LEU A 18 37.94 7.58 6.01
C LEU A 18 36.49 8.11 5.88
N LEU A 19 36.31 9.41 6.15
CA LEU A 19 34.99 10.05 6.00
C LEU A 19 34.57 10.15 4.52
N VAL A 20 35.52 10.48 3.63
CA VAL A 20 35.28 10.49 2.18
C VAL A 20 34.94 9.08 1.70
N SER A 21 35.64 8.06 2.18
CA SER A 21 35.36 6.65 1.85
C SER A 21 33.98 6.21 2.34
N LEU A 22 33.55 6.63 3.54
CA LEU A 22 32.20 6.36 4.06
C LEU A 22 31.14 7.10 3.22
N GLY A 23 31.38 8.33 2.84
CA GLY A 23 30.49 9.11 1.96
C GLY A 23 30.39 8.51 0.56
N PHE A 24 31.51 8.00 0.01
CA PHE A 24 31.50 7.26 -1.26
C PHE A 24 30.79 5.93 -1.14
N ALA A 25 31.04 5.21 -0.05
CA ALA A 25 30.31 4.00 0.28
C ALA A 25 28.79 4.27 0.31
N LEU A 26 28.34 5.33 0.96
CA LEU A 26 26.93 5.71 1.03
C LEU A 26 26.29 5.92 -0.36
N ARG A 27 27.04 6.42 -1.35
CA ARG A 27 26.55 6.65 -2.71
C ARG A 27 26.54 5.40 -3.58
N SER A 28 27.46 4.48 -3.33
CA SER A 28 27.69 3.29 -4.17
C SER A 28 27.07 2.02 -3.62
N PHE A 29 26.61 2.00 -2.37
CA PHE A 29 26.00 0.81 -1.78
C PHE A 29 24.58 0.57 -2.28
N THR A 30 24.38 -0.60 -2.85
CA THR A 30 23.06 -1.16 -3.18
C THR A 30 22.47 -1.99 -2.03
N ASN A 31 23.22 -2.18 -0.93
CA ASN A 31 22.84 -3.04 0.20
C ASN A 31 23.14 -2.35 1.53
N LEU A 32 22.08 -1.93 2.25
CA LEU A 32 22.16 -1.30 3.55
C LEU A 32 22.97 -2.11 4.55
N GLN A 33 22.79 -3.44 4.60
CA GLN A 33 23.47 -4.31 5.57
C GLN A 33 25.00 -4.16 5.50
N ARG A 34 25.57 -4.23 4.29
CA ARG A 34 27.03 -4.05 4.09
C ARG A 34 27.52 -2.69 4.53
N PHE A 35 26.71 -1.65 4.34
CA PHE A 35 27.04 -0.32 4.82
C PHE A 35 27.06 -0.29 6.35
N LEU A 36 26.02 -0.81 7.02
CA LEU A 36 25.94 -0.83 8.48
C LEU A 36 27.07 -1.65 9.12
N GLU A 37 27.56 -2.72 8.48
CA GLU A 37 28.72 -3.50 8.92
C GLU A 37 30.01 -2.67 8.99
N LEU A 38 30.16 -1.67 8.14
CA LEU A 38 31.32 -0.79 8.11
C LEU A 38 31.27 0.32 9.17
N VAL A 39 30.10 0.72 9.61
CA VAL A 39 29.88 1.84 10.53
C VAL A 39 30.69 1.70 11.83
N PRO A 40 30.63 0.57 12.58
CA PRO A 40 31.45 0.40 13.80
C PRO A 40 32.95 0.44 13.51
N VAL A 41 33.38 -0.16 12.41
CA VAL A 41 34.79 -0.19 12.01
C VAL A 41 35.32 1.21 11.72
N VAL A 42 34.56 2.01 10.99
CA VAL A 42 34.93 3.40 10.67
C VAL A 42 34.92 4.25 11.94
N ALA A 43 33.86 4.17 12.74
CA ALA A 43 33.74 4.93 13.98
C ALA A 43 34.88 4.66 14.95
N SER A 44 35.28 3.40 15.14
CA SER A 44 36.39 3.04 16.01
C SER A 44 37.73 3.55 15.50
N ARG A 45 37.99 3.46 14.18
CA ARG A 45 39.24 3.92 13.56
C ARG A 45 39.39 5.42 13.58
N LEU A 46 38.30 6.17 13.41
CA LEU A 46 38.31 7.65 13.46
C LEU A 46 38.71 8.18 14.86
N VAL A 47 38.40 7.46 15.90
CA VAL A 47 38.68 7.84 17.30
C VAL A 47 39.94 7.15 17.83
N GLY A 48 40.40 6.08 17.17
CA GLY A 48 41.58 5.30 17.61
C GLY A 48 41.25 4.38 18.81
N VAL A 49 40.05 3.81 18.88
CA VAL A 49 39.60 2.92 19.96
C VAL A 49 39.35 1.51 19.46
N GLU A 50 39.26 0.57 20.40
CA GLU A 50 39.18 -0.86 20.08
C GLU A 50 37.76 -1.34 19.81
N GLY A 51 36.73 -0.63 20.29
CA GLY A 51 35.36 -1.09 20.21
C GLY A 51 34.36 -0.08 19.69
N ALA A 52 33.47 -0.55 18.87
CA ALA A 52 32.26 0.19 18.46
C ALA A 52 31.12 -0.76 18.18
N LEU A 53 29.90 -0.29 18.36
CA LEU A 53 28.65 -1.04 18.20
C LEU A 53 27.58 -0.13 17.64
N LEU A 54 26.93 -0.56 16.59
CA LEU A 54 25.73 0.07 16.03
C LEU A 54 24.50 -0.75 16.39
N VAL A 55 23.52 -0.09 16.97
CA VAL A 55 22.24 -0.67 17.35
C VAL A 55 21.14 0.07 16.57
N PRO A 56 20.72 -0.41 15.40
CA PRO A 56 19.69 0.23 14.62
C PRO A 56 18.29 -0.09 15.15
N PHE A 57 17.34 0.82 14.91
CA PHE A 57 15.93 0.69 15.25
C PHE A 57 15.07 0.55 13.98
N GLN A 58 14.01 -0.23 14.08
CA GLN A 58 12.97 -0.30 13.07
C GLN A 58 12.10 0.97 13.09
N THR A 59 11.23 1.12 12.10
CA THR A 59 10.32 2.28 12.00
C THR A 59 9.34 2.40 13.17
N ASP A 60 9.02 1.28 13.83
CA ASP A 60 8.18 1.20 15.03
C ASP A 60 8.95 1.43 16.33
N GLY A 61 10.25 1.76 16.25
CA GLY A 61 11.13 2.00 17.38
C GLY A 61 11.72 0.74 18.00
N ARG A 62 11.37 -0.46 17.55
CA ARG A 62 11.96 -1.71 18.08
C ARG A 62 13.38 -1.90 17.59
N LEU A 63 14.16 -2.65 18.38
CA LEU A 63 15.51 -3.04 18.00
C LEU A 63 15.50 -3.86 16.69
N TRP A 64 16.31 -3.44 15.73
CA TRP A 64 16.50 -4.18 14.49
C TRP A 64 17.58 -5.26 14.70
N ARG A 65 17.19 -6.36 15.31
CA ARG A 65 18.10 -7.40 15.80
C ARG A 65 19.01 -7.98 14.71
N ASP A 66 18.46 -8.20 13.53
CA ASP A 66 19.22 -8.77 12.40
C ASP A 66 20.26 -7.81 11.82
N GLN A 67 20.21 -6.54 12.20
CA GLN A 67 21.11 -5.50 11.73
C GLN A 67 22.02 -4.94 12.85
N LEU A 68 22.12 -5.64 13.99
CA LEU A 68 23.08 -5.32 15.03
C LEU A 68 24.51 -5.51 14.51
N GLN A 69 25.33 -4.47 14.56
CA GLN A 69 26.69 -4.50 14.05
C GLN A 69 27.67 -4.09 15.12
N GLY A 70 28.76 -4.82 15.22
CA GLY A 70 29.85 -4.51 16.17
C GLY A 70 31.17 -5.05 15.67
N ILE A 71 32.28 -4.48 16.18
CA ILE A 71 33.60 -5.02 15.89
C ILE A 71 33.69 -6.43 16.48
N PRO A 72 34.12 -7.45 15.72
CA PRO A 72 34.14 -8.85 16.16
C PRO A 72 35.29 -9.18 17.14
N VAL A 73 35.38 -8.39 18.22
CA VAL A 73 36.38 -8.53 19.29
C VAL A 73 35.67 -8.53 20.64
N GLU A 74 36.08 -9.38 21.58
CA GLU A 74 35.59 -9.30 22.96
C GLU A 74 35.90 -7.90 23.56
N PRO A 75 34.95 -7.26 24.28
CA PRO A 75 33.63 -7.78 24.76
C PRO A 75 32.45 -7.50 23.82
N SER A 76 32.66 -7.04 22.60
CA SER A 76 31.56 -6.68 21.64
C SER A 76 30.67 -7.90 21.33
N GLN A 77 31.24 -9.08 21.20
CA GLN A 77 30.48 -10.27 20.85
C GLN A 77 29.49 -10.71 21.98
N ASP A 78 29.92 -10.65 23.25
CA ASP A 78 29.04 -10.94 24.38
C ASP A 78 27.95 -9.89 24.51
N LEU A 79 28.30 -8.62 24.26
CA LEU A 79 27.35 -7.50 24.24
C LEU A 79 26.31 -7.67 23.14
N LEU A 80 26.71 -8.05 21.92
CA LEU A 80 25.80 -8.33 20.82
C LEU A 80 24.81 -9.45 21.16
N ARG A 81 25.26 -10.54 21.79
CA ARG A 81 24.37 -11.62 22.24
C ARG A 81 23.34 -11.13 23.26
N ARG A 82 23.75 -10.32 24.23
CA ARG A 82 22.87 -9.76 25.27
C ARG A 82 21.86 -8.76 24.66
N LEU A 83 22.28 -7.98 23.69
CA LEU A 83 21.40 -7.06 22.97
C LEU A 83 20.39 -7.81 22.10
N ALA A 84 20.78 -8.89 21.44
CA ALA A 84 19.87 -9.74 20.67
C ALA A 84 18.78 -10.38 21.57
N ALA A 85 19.12 -10.69 22.84
CA ALA A 85 18.19 -11.20 23.84
C ALA A 85 17.44 -10.09 24.61
N PHE A 86 17.77 -8.83 24.41
CA PHE A 86 17.15 -7.70 25.11
C PHE A 86 15.71 -7.50 24.64
N GLU A 87 14.76 -7.69 25.54
CA GLU A 87 13.38 -7.27 25.33
C GLU A 87 13.15 -5.97 26.10
N PRO A 88 12.88 -4.85 25.44
CA PRO A 88 12.37 -3.67 26.12
C PRO A 88 11.08 -4.07 26.82
N GLY A 89 11.05 -3.96 28.17
CA GLY A 89 10.00 -4.51 29.01
C GLY A 89 8.61 -4.22 28.45
N SER A 90 7.75 -5.23 28.45
CA SER A 90 6.37 -5.23 27.99
C SER A 90 5.42 -4.44 28.93
N ALA A 91 5.88 -3.34 29.50
CA ALA A 91 5.02 -2.41 30.24
C ALA A 91 4.15 -1.68 29.19
N ALA A 92 2.89 -2.01 29.20
CA ALA A 92 1.83 -1.40 28.41
C ALA A 92 1.94 0.14 28.41
N GLY A 93 2.27 0.68 27.28
CA GLY A 93 2.43 2.11 27.06
C GLY A 93 3.76 2.37 26.37
N PHE A 94 3.71 2.74 25.10
CA PHE A 94 4.86 3.24 24.35
C PHE A 94 5.45 4.42 25.12
N GLY A 95 6.45 4.14 25.96
CA GLY A 95 7.31 5.15 26.54
C GLY A 95 8.03 5.85 25.40
N SER A 96 8.24 7.16 25.54
CA SER A 96 8.97 7.97 24.59
C SER A 96 10.27 7.27 24.14
N ASP A 97 10.71 7.48 22.90
CA ASP A 97 12.01 7.00 22.34
C ASP A 97 13.15 7.14 23.36
N ASP A 98 13.11 8.13 24.23
CA ASP A 98 14.07 8.41 25.29
C ASP A 98 14.17 7.30 26.37
N GLN A 99 13.06 6.67 26.75
CA GLN A 99 13.09 5.62 27.80
C GLN A 99 13.76 4.33 27.29
N GLN A 100 13.52 3.99 26.04
CA GLN A 100 14.16 2.84 25.39
C GLN A 100 15.66 3.06 25.22
N VAL A 101 16.06 4.25 24.78
CA VAL A 101 17.47 4.66 24.66
C VAL A 101 18.17 4.60 26.01
N LEU A 102 17.55 5.10 27.08
CA LEU A 102 18.10 5.05 28.43
C LEU A 102 18.26 3.62 28.95
N ALA A 103 17.30 2.73 28.67
CA ALA A 103 17.38 1.32 29.06
C ALA A 103 18.54 0.60 28.32
N LEU A 104 18.69 0.90 27.04
CA LEU A 104 19.77 0.41 26.20
C LEU A 104 21.14 0.91 26.68
N ASP A 105 21.26 2.21 26.95
CA ASP A 105 22.51 2.84 27.45
C ASP A 105 22.92 2.20 28.80
N ARG A 106 21.96 1.95 29.71
CA ARG A 106 22.21 1.26 30.97
C ARG A 106 22.69 -0.19 30.79
N LEU A 107 22.12 -0.91 29.82
CA LEU A 107 22.53 -2.28 29.49
C LEU A 107 23.98 -2.29 29.01
N VAL A 108 24.30 -1.43 28.03
CA VAL A 108 25.67 -1.32 27.47
C VAL A 108 26.67 -0.91 28.55
N GLN A 109 26.34 0.05 29.41
CA GLN A 109 27.21 0.49 30.50
C GLN A 109 27.46 -0.60 31.57
N ARG A 110 26.45 -1.45 31.87
CA ARG A 110 26.64 -2.60 32.77
C ARG A 110 27.54 -3.66 32.17
N CYS A 111 27.51 -3.86 30.87
CA CYS A 111 28.37 -4.83 30.19
C CYS A 111 29.81 -4.31 30.01
N LEU A 112 30.02 -3.00 30.06
CA LEU A 112 31.32 -2.33 29.87
C LEU A 112 31.66 -1.38 31.04
N PRO A 113 31.74 -1.87 32.28
CA PRO A 113 31.79 -1.02 33.49
C PRO A 113 33.10 -0.21 33.63
N LYS A 114 34.19 -0.63 32.98
CA LYS A 114 35.51 0.01 33.04
C LYS A 114 35.91 0.72 31.75
N ALA A 115 35.03 0.71 30.74
CA ALA A 115 35.34 1.34 29.45
C ALA A 115 35.05 2.84 29.45
N GLY A 116 35.88 3.59 28.77
CA GLY A 116 35.56 4.97 28.36
C GLY A 116 34.54 4.89 27.24
N LEU A 117 33.26 5.08 27.57
CA LEU A 117 32.12 4.95 26.64
C LEU A 117 31.65 6.31 26.15
N PHE A 118 31.44 6.42 24.85
CA PHE A 118 30.67 7.51 24.22
C PHE A 118 29.55 6.91 23.39
N ALA A 119 28.38 7.50 23.49
CA ALA A 119 27.19 7.07 22.74
C ALA A 119 26.51 8.27 22.08
N THR A 120 26.07 8.06 20.83
CA THR A 120 25.32 9.07 20.11
C THR A 120 24.13 8.46 19.38
N SER A 121 23.07 9.25 19.20
CA SER A 121 21.89 8.81 18.46
C SER A 121 22.14 8.85 16.96
N VAL A 122 21.71 7.79 16.29
CA VAL A 122 21.59 7.76 14.83
C VAL A 122 20.23 8.35 14.49
N THR A 123 20.19 9.52 13.90
CA THR A 123 18.93 10.24 13.64
C THR A 123 18.73 10.50 12.16
N ALA A 124 17.46 10.40 11.71
CA ALA A 124 17.06 10.84 10.39
C ALA A 124 15.68 11.51 10.48
N ARG A 125 15.53 12.68 9.86
CA ARG A 125 14.29 13.49 9.87
C ARG A 125 13.72 13.72 11.28
N GLY A 126 14.59 13.97 12.25
CA GLY A 126 14.16 14.22 13.65
C GLY A 126 13.67 12.99 14.42
N ARG A 127 13.81 11.77 13.87
CA ARG A 127 13.48 10.51 14.54
C ARG A 127 14.74 9.72 14.83
N SER A 128 14.76 9.03 15.97
CA SER A 128 15.83 8.09 16.31
C SER A 128 15.73 6.84 15.43
N ARG A 129 16.84 6.50 14.76
CA ARG A 129 16.98 5.32 13.89
C ARG A 129 17.95 4.30 14.46
N GLY A 130 18.55 4.61 15.60
CA GLY A 130 19.49 3.73 16.26
C GLY A 130 20.38 4.46 17.24
N ARG A 131 21.32 3.71 17.77
CA ARG A 131 22.32 4.19 18.70
C ARG A 131 23.71 3.69 18.27
N LEU A 132 24.69 4.60 18.20
CA LEU A 132 26.09 4.26 17.94
C LEU A 132 26.89 4.42 19.22
N TYR A 133 27.53 3.33 19.66
CA TYR A 133 28.43 3.27 20.81
C TYR A 133 29.85 3.12 20.34
N VAL A 134 30.76 3.86 20.97
CA VAL A 134 32.20 3.76 20.75
C VAL A 134 32.87 3.70 22.12
N TYR A 135 33.82 2.80 22.33
CA TYR A 135 34.41 2.61 23.64
C TYR A 135 35.87 2.18 23.61
N ALA A 136 36.65 2.67 24.59
CA ALA A 136 38.01 2.26 24.88
C ALA A 136 38.00 1.33 26.08
N ARG A 137 38.73 0.18 26.02
CA ARG A 137 38.74 -0.85 27.08
C ARG A 137 39.24 -0.33 28.44
N ASN A 138 40.25 0.52 28.42
CA ASN A 138 40.96 0.89 29.66
C ASN A 138 40.49 2.20 30.28
N GLY A 139 39.39 2.79 29.85
CA GLY A 139 38.84 4.02 30.43
C GLY A 139 39.75 5.27 30.39
N SER A 140 40.93 5.14 29.81
CA SER A 140 41.96 6.21 29.79
C SER A 140 41.77 7.24 28.66
N LEU A 141 40.83 7.00 27.77
CA LEU A 141 40.59 7.91 26.64
C LEU A 141 39.82 9.15 27.12
N VAL A 142 40.41 10.30 26.93
CA VAL A 142 39.72 11.59 27.09
C VAL A 142 38.96 11.90 25.81
N TRP A 143 37.65 11.93 25.90
CA TRP A 143 36.75 12.24 24.79
C TRP A 143 36.87 13.73 24.42
N THR A 144 37.61 14.01 23.35
CA THR A 144 37.72 15.35 22.80
C THR A 144 36.48 15.73 22.00
N GLU A 145 36.26 17.04 21.81
CA GLU A 145 35.19 17.54 20.96
C GLU A 145 35.31 17.03 19.50
N VAL A 146 36.52 16.86 19.02
CA VAL A 146 36.79 16.31 17.68
C VAL A 146 36.35 14.86 17.58
N HIS A 147 36.63 14.02 18.59
CA HIS A 147 36.17 12.63 18.64
C HIS A 147 34.66 12.57 18.61
N ARG A 148 33.96 13.37 19.42
CA ARG A 148 32.50 13.44 19.46
C ARG A 148 31.90 13.82 18.12
N ARG A 149 32.44 14.83 17.45
CA ARG A 149 31.98 15.28 16.13
C ARG A 149 32.18 14.20 15.06
N HIS A 150 33.29 13.49 15.07
CA HIS A 150 33.54 12.40 14.11
C HIS A 150 32.52 11.27 14.29
N VAL A 151 32.29 10.83 15.54
CA VAL A 151 31.31 9.77 15.82
C VAL A 151 29.89 10.23 15.46
N GLN A 152 29.55 11.49 15.77
CA GLN A 152 28.26 12.08 15.39
C GLN A 152 28.07 12.08 13.88
N LEU A 153 29.08 12.49 13.11
CA LEU A 153 29.01 12.50 11.65
C LEU A 153 28.79 11.09 11.07
N VAL A 154 29.47 10.07 11.64
CA VAL A 154 29.25 8.67 11.24
C VAL A 154 27.82 8.23 11.57
N ALA A 155 27.30 8.62 12.73
CA ALA A 155 25.91 8.33 13.12
C ALA A 155 24.89 9.01 12.19
N ASP A 156 25.13 10.28 11.84
CA ASP A 156 24.26 11.04 10.93
C ASP A 156 24.25 10.42 9.53
N LEU A 157 25.41 10.03 8.98
CA LEU A 157 25.50 9.32 7.71
C LEU A 157 24.78 7.95 7.76
N SER A 158 24.86 7.27 8.89
CA SER A 158 24.14 6.00 9.11
C SER A 158 22.62 6.20 9.13
N GLY A 159 22.16 7.28 9.76
CA GLY A 159 20.75 7.66 9.75
C GLY A 159 20.24 7.93 8.33
N VAL A 160 21.00 8.69 7.53
CA VAL A 160 20.66 8.95 6.12
C VAL A 160 20.61 7.66 5.31
N ALA A 161 21.56 6.73 5.53
CA ALA A 161 21.58 5.44 4.83
C ALA A 161 20.32 4.60 5.13
N ILE A 162 19.96 4.48 6.41
CA ILE A 162 18.78 3.74 6.86
C ILE A 162 17.51 4.35 6.27
N GLU A 163 17.37 5.68 6.32
CA GLU A 163 16.20 6.37 5.78
C GLU A 163 16.07 6.21 4.26
N ASN A 164 17.19 6.32 3.54
CA ASN A 164 17.20 6.17 2.08
C ASN A 164 16.77 4.76 1.67
N ASP A 165 17.26 3.71 2.35
CA ASP A 165 16.87 2.34 2.09
C ASP A 165 15.37 2.11 2.34
N GLN A 166 14.85 2.65 3.45
CA GLN A 166 13.41 2.58 3.75
C GLN A 166 12.57 3.25 2.68
N MET A 167 12.96 4.45 2.24
CA MET A 167 12.26 5.16 1.15
C MET A 167 12.25 4.35 -0.15
N LEU A 168 13.38 3.71 -0.48
CA LEU A 168 13.45 2.85 -1.67
C LEU A 168 12.57 1.60 -1.55
N GLN A 169 12.51 0.98 -0.37
CA GLN A 169 11.64 -0.16 -0.11
C GLN A 169 10.16 0.22 -0.20
N ASP A 170 9.78 1.37 0.39
CA ASP A 170 8.42 1.89 0.33
C ASP A 170 8.01 2.24 -1.11
N ALA A 171 8.89 2.87 -1.87
CA ALA A 171 8.66 3.19 -3.28
C ALA A 171 8.42 1.91 -4.11
N ARG A 172 9.26 0.88 -3.94
CA ARG A 172 9.09 -0.42 -4.61
C ARG A 172 7.80 -1.12 -4.21
N ARG A 173 7.40 -1.00 -2.94
CA ARG A 173 6.14 -1.57 -2.46
C ARG A 173 4.94 -0.88 -3.10
N HIS A 174 4.94 0.47 -3.16
CA HIS A 174 3.89 1.22 -3.84
C HIS A 174 3.80 0.87 -5.32
N GLU A 175 4.94 0.86 -6.03
CA GLU A 175 4.97 0.49 -7.45
C GLU A 175 4.39 -0.93 -7.70
N ARG A 176 4.70 -1.87 -6.82
CA ARG A 176 4.16 -3.24 -6.92
C ARG A 176 2.64 -3.28 -6.72
N VAL A 177 2.11 -2.53 -5.74
CA VAL A 177 0.68 -2.43 -5.48
C VAL A 177 -0.03 -1.76 -6.66
N ASP A 178 0.52 -0.65 -7.16
CA ASP A 178 -0.04 0.08 -8.31
C ASP A 178 -0.10 -0.80 -9.56
N ARG A 179 0.94 -1.61 -9.79
CA ARG A 179 0.96 -2.56 -10.91
C ARG A 179 -0.13 -3.63 -10.79
N GLN A 180 -0.36 -4.16 -9.57
CA GLN A 180 -1.44 -5.13 -9.33
C GLN A 180 -2.81 -4.51 -9.54
N LEU A 181 -3.02 -3.26 -9.11
CA LEU A 181 -4.25 -2.51 -9.34
C LEU A 181 -4.49 -2.25 -10.83
N SER A 182 -3.45 -1.91 -11.59
CA SER A 182 -3.55 -1.71 -13.05
C SER A 182 -3.98 -2.99 -13.77
N ILE A 183 -3.41 -4.15 -13.39
CA ILE A 183 -3.83 -5.45 -13.95
C ILE A 183 -5.31 -5.72 -13.61
N GLY A 184 -5.74 -5.46 -12.37
CA GLY A 184 -7.14 -5.59 -11.98
C GLY A 184 -8.08 -4.69 -12.80
N ALA A 185 -7.66 -3.47 -13.09
CA ALA A 185 -8.38 -2.52 -13.93
C ALA A 185 -8.51 -3.00 -15.38
N GLU A 186 -7.45 -3.55 -15.95
CA GLU A 186 -7.47 -4.12 -17.31
C GLU A 186 -8.45 -5.31 -17.39
N ILE A 187 -8.42 -6.22 -16.41
CA ILE A 187 -9.35 -7.34 -16.35
C ILE A 187 -10.80 -6.83 -16.23
N GLN A 188 -11.07 -5.84 -15.36
CA GLN A 188 -12.40 -5.27 -15.21
C GLN A 188 -12.88 -4.60 -16.52
N ALA A 189 -12.02 -3.85 -17.20
CA ALA A 189 -12.34 -3.22 -18.49
C ALA A 189 -12.74 -4.26 -19.55
N GLN A 190 -12.08 -5.42 -19.59
CA GLN A 190 -12.44 -6.54 -20.48
C GLN A 190 -13.79 -7.17 -20.15
N LEU A 191 -14.30 -7.02 -18.92
CA LEU A 191 -15.62 -7.52 -18.54
C LEU A 191 -16.77 -6.61 -19.00
N LEU A 192 -16.50 -5.32 -19.20
CA LEU A 192 -17.47 -4.37 -19.76
C LEU A 192 -17.53 -4.53 -21.29
N PRO A 193 -18.66 -4.18 -21.94
CA PRO A 193 -18.76 -4.24 -23.39
C PRO A 193 -17.79 -3.27 -24.08
N ASP A 194 -16.91 -3.79 -24.91
CA ASP A 194 -16.00 -2.96 -25.75
C ASP A 194 -16.76 -2.20 -26.84
N ARG A 195 -17.87 -2.77 -27.31
CA ARG A 195 -18.68 -2.22 -28.39
C ARG A 195 -20.15 -2.40 -28.12
N CYS A 196 -20.93 -1.43 -28.51
CA CYS A 196 -22.37 -1.57 -28.53
C CYS A 196 -22.78 -2.62 -29.57
N PRO A 197 -23.76 -3.50 -29.26
CA PRO A 197 -24.30 -4.43 -30.24
C PRO A 197 -25.04 -3.67 -31.37
N VAL A 198 -25.04 -4.26 -32.56
CA VAL A 198 -25.90 -3.78 -33.64
C VAL A 198 -27.30 -4.39 -33.41
N ILE A 199 -28.29 -3.50 -33.23
CA ILE A 199 -29.70 -3.87 -33.05
C ILE A 199 -30.52 -3.18 -34.14
N GLU A 200 -31.31 -3.94 -34.87
CA GLU A 200 -32.11 -3.40 -35.99
C GLU A 200 -33.06 -2.31 -35.50
N GLY A 201 -32.96 -1.12 -36.08
CA GLY A 201 -33.82 0.03 -35.76
C GLY A 201 -33.43 0.77 -34.46
N VAL A 202 -32.25 0.46 -33.86
CA VAL A 202 -31.77 1.08 -32.62
C VAL A 202 -30.30 1.47 -32.74
N ASP A 203 -30.01 2.75 -32.53
CA ASP A 203 -28.64 3.23 -32.38
C ASP A 203 -28.25 3.25 -30.90
N LEU A 204 -27.10 2.66 -30.57
CA LEU A 204 -26.58 2.58 -29.20
C LEU A 204 -25.22 3.21 -29.09
N ALA A 205 -25.02 3.99 -28.03
CA ALA A 205 -23.72 4.49 -27.60
C ALA A 205 -23.57 4.32 -26.10
N ALA A 206 -22.41 3.87 -25.65
CA ALA A 206 -22.07 3.76 -24.24
C ALA A 206 -20.62 4.15 -24.00
N ARG A 207 -20.38 4.71 -22.83
CA ARG A 207 -19.03 5.07 -22.39
C ARG A 207 -18.96 4.96 -20.87
N CYS A 208 -17.96 4.25 -20.37
CA CYS A 208 -17.59 4.25 -18.96
C CYS A 208 -16.23 4.94 -18.79
N ARG A 209 -16.11 5.78 -17.78
CA ARG A 209 -14.85 6.42 -17.39
C ARG A 209 -14.70 6.31 -15.88
N PRO A 210 -14.03 5.29 -15.37
CA PRO A 210 -13.86 5.10 -13.95
C PRO A 210 -13.12 6.28 -13.32
N ALA A 211 -13.51 6.65 -12.08
CA ALA A 211 -12.83 7.71 -11.31
C ALA A 211 -11.50 7.22 -10.71
N PHE A 212 -11.36 5.93 -10.50
CA PHE A 212 -10.16 5.23 -10.04
C PHE A 212 -9.76 4.14 -11.03
N GLN A 213 -8.65 3.44 -10.77
CA GLN A 213 -8.22 2.34 -11.64
C GLN A 213 -9.29 1.25 -11.76
N VAL A 214 -10.01 0.94 -10.65
CA VAL A 214 -11.11 0.00 -10.58
C VAL A 214 -12.36 0.72 -10.08
N GLY A 215 -13.55 0.46 -10.65
CA GLY A 215 -14.79 1.16 -10.33
C GLY A 215 -15.96 0.24 -10.00
N GLY A 216 -17.02 0.83 -9.40
CA GLY A 216 -18.30 0.18 -9.13
C GLY A 216 -19.30 0.28 -10.27
N ASP A 217 -19.07 1.22 -11.21
CA ASP A 217 -19.94 1.45 -12.37
C ASP A 217 -20.03 0.22 -13.27
N TYR A 218 -21.27 -0.10 -13.68
CA TYR A 218 -21.57 -1.23 -14.52
C TYR A 218 -22.55 -0.85 -15.62
N TYR A 219 -22.28 -1.30 -16.83
CA TYR A 219 -23.27 -1.34 -17.90
C TYR A 219 -23.08 -2.59 -18.73
N ASP A 220 -24.18 -3.10 -19.34
CA ASP A 220 -24.10 -4.29 -20.17
C ASP A 220 -25.21 -4.31 -21.23
N PHE A 221 -24.95 -5.06 -22.30
CA PHE A 221 -25.88 -5.39 -23.37
C PHE A 221 -25.95 -6.90 -23.50
N ILE A 222 -27.03 -7.53 -23.03
CA ILE A 222 -27.14 -8.98 -22.93
C ILE A 222 -28.27 -9.48 -23.81
N PRO A 223 -28.02 -10.38 -24.79
CA PRO A 223 -29.11 -11.02 -25.54
C PRO A 223 -29.89 -11.93 -24.60
N THR A 224 -31.23 -11.73 -24.50
CA THR A 224 -32.09 -12.48 -23.55
C THR A 224 -32.39 -13.92 -23.99
N ARG A 225 -32.15 -14.25 -25.28
CA ARG A 225 -32.30 -15.61 -25.85
C ARG A 225 -31.15 -15.93 -26.78
N PRO A 226 -30.02 -16.42 -26.23
CA PRO A 226 -28.84 -16.77 -27.01
C PRO A 226 -29.07 -17.92 -28.02
N GLU A 227 -30.07 -18.73 -27.85
CA GLU A 227 -30.42 -19.84 -28.76
C GLU A 227 -30.80 -19.32 -30.19
N LEU A 228 -31.20 -18.09 -30.27
CA LEU A 228 -31.43 -17.39 -31.54
C LEU A 228 -30.13 -16.78 -32.12
N ILE A 229 -28.99 -17.16 -31.54
CA ILE A 229 -27.65 -16.70 -31.95
C ILE A 229 -27.27 -17.34 -33.29
N GLY A 230 -27.71 -16.74 -34.34
CA GLY A 230 -27.42 -17.02 -35.73
C GLY A 230 -27.73 -15.78 -36.55
N ARG A 231 -28.07 -15.96 -37.83
CA ARG A 231 -28.36 -14.87 -38.76
C ARG A 231 -29.50 -13.91 -38.35
N ARG A 232 -30.10 -14.07 -37.14
CA ARG A 232 -31.20 -13.21 -36.62
C ARG A 232 -30.90 -12.61 -35.24
N ARG A 233 -29.63 -12.55 -34.80
CA ARG A 233 -29.26 -11.97 -33.52
C ARG A 233 -29.71 -10.50 -33.39
N GLU A 234 -29.68 -9.74 -34.47
CA GLU A 234 -30.04 -8.33 -34.49
C GLU A 234 -31.55 -8.09 -34.20
N ARG A 235 -32.41 -9.10 -34.39
CA ARG A 235 -33.86 -9.06 -34.13
C ARG A 235 -34.28 -9.67 -32.82
N GLY A 236 -33.32 -10.19 -32.04
CA GLY A 236 -33.55 -10.74 -30.70
C GLY A 236 -33.83 -9.67 -29.67
N ARG A 237 -34.41 -10.05 -28.55
CA ARG A 237 -34.56 -9.15 -27.40
C ARG A 237 -33.22 -8.94 -26.72
N TRP A 238 -33.02 -7.72 -26.18
CA TRP A 238 -31.80 -7.32 -25.52
C TRP A 238 -32.09 -6.73 -24.14
N ALA A 239 -31.35 -7.20 -23.13
CA ALA A 239 -31.26 -6.51 -21.86
C ALA A 239 -30.26 -5.37 -21.96
N LEU A 240 -30.67 -4.17 -21.56
CA LEU A 240 -29.84 -3.00 -21.40
C LEU A 240 -29.75 -2.68 -19.91
N VAL A 241 -28.55 -2.65 -19.37
CA VAL A 241 -28.30 -2.56 -17.94
C VAL A 241 -27.40 -1.40 -17.61
N MET A 242 -27.72 -0.69 -16.53
CA MET A 242 -26.85 0.30 -15.88
C MET A 242 -26.93 0.13 -14.38
N GLY A 243 -25.79 0.17 -13.69
CA GLY A 243 -25.73 0.04 -12.24
C GLY A 243 -24.49 0.68 -11.64
N ASP A 244 -24.56 0.91 -10.35
CA ASP A 244 -23.45 1.44 -9.57
C ASP A 244 -23.40 0.77 -8.19
N VAL A 245 -22.25 0.22 -7.86
CA VAL A 245 -21.96 -0.42 -6.57
C VAL A 245 -21.41 0.63 -5.61
N MET A 246 -22.04 0.76 -4.46
CA MET A 246 -21.60 1.66 -3.40
C MET A 246 -20.10 1.51 -3.12
N GLY A 247 -19.39 2.66 -3.15
CA GLY A 247 -17.97 2.75 -2.82
C GLY A 247 -17.08 2.90 -4.04
N LYS A 248 -15.76 2.74 -3.82
CA LYS A 248 -14.75 2.99 -4.85
C LYS A 248 -13.63 1.97 -4.77
N GLY A 249 -12.86 1.84 -5.87
CA GLY A 249 -11.69 0.98 -5.93
C GLY A 249 -12.02 -0.51 -5.95
N VAL A 250 -11.05 -1.33 -5.56
CA VAL A 250 -11.10 -2.80 -5.68
C VAL A 250 -12.36 -3.43 -5.06
N PRO A 251 -12.80 -3.09 -3.83
CA PRO A 251 -13.97 -3.74 -3.26
C PRO A 251 -15.25 -3.52 -4.06
N ALA A 252 -15.45 -2.32 -4.60
CA ALA A 252 -16.62 -2.03 -5.45
C ALA A 252 -16.53 -2.78 -6.79
N GLY A 253 -15.33 -2.85 -7.39
CA GLY A 253 -15.10 -3.58 -8.63
C GLY A 253 -15.29 -5.09 -8.51
N LEU A 254 -14.92 -5.70 -7.39
CA LEU A 254 -15.14 -7.13 -7.13
C LEU A 254 -16.64 -7.45 -7.03
N LEU A 255 -17.39 -6.63 -6.27
CA LEU A 255 -18.85 -6.80 -6.16
C LEU A 255 -19.54 -6.55 -7.51
N MET A 256 -19.11 -5.56 -8.29
CA MET A 256 -19.61 -5.35 -9.64
C MET A 256 -19.41 -6.59 -10.51
N THR A 257 -18.22 -7.20 -10.47
CA THR A 257 -17.91 -8.41 -11.24
C THR A 257 -18.79 -9.60 -10.84
N MET A 258 -19.01 -9.78 -9.55
CA MET A 258 -19.93 -10.79 -9.00
C MET A 258 -21.36 -10.55 -9.51
N LEU A 259 -21.89 -9.34 -9.33
CA LEU A 259 -23.23 -8.98 -9.76
C LEU A 259 -23.43 -9.14 -11.27
N ARG A 260 -22.42 -8.75 -12.06
CA ARG A 260 -22.44 -8.97 -13.51
C ARG A 260 -22.61 -10.46 -13.86
N GLY A 261 -21.89 -11.34 -13.17
CA GLY A 261 -22.00 -12.78 -13.37
C GLY A 261 -23.39 -13.32 -13.04
N MET A 262 -23.93 -12.95 -11.88
CA MET A 262 -25.28 -13.31 -11.43
C MET A 262 -26.34 -12.79 -12.39
N LEU A 263 -26.29 -11.49 -12.74
CA LEU A 263 -27.25 -10.87 -13.63
C LEU A 263 -27.26 -11.51 -15.02
N ARG A 264 -26.10 -11.80 -15.59
CA ARG A 264 -26.01 -12.48 -16.88
C ARG A 264 -26.63 -13.87 -16.86
N ALA A 265 -26.51 -14.60 -15.74
CA ALA A 265 -27.16 -15.88 -15.55
C ALA A 265 -28.70 -15.73 -15.45
N GLU A 266 -29.17 -14.76 -14.66
CA GLU A 266 -30.61 -14.49 -14.50
C GLU A 266 -31.28 -14.04 -15.81
N VAL A 267 -30.60 -13.23 -16.63
CA VAL A 267 -31.16 -12.81 -17.95
C VAL A 267 -31.45 -13.98 -18.85
N LEU A 268 -30.72 -15.09 -18.75
CA LEU A 268 -30.96 -16.29 -19.55
C LEU A 268 -32.29 -17.03 -19.18
N SER A 269 -32.81 -16.79 -17.99
CA SER A 269 -34.10 -17.35 -17.56
C SER A 269 -35.28 -16.81 -18.36
N GLY A 270 -35.12 -15.66 -19.00
CA GLY A 270 -36.17 -14.98 -19.77
C GLY A 270 -37.32 -14.44 -18.91
N LEU A 271 -37.10 -14.31 -17.61
CA LEU A 271 -38.07 -13.74 -16.66
C LEU A 271 -38.28 -12.22 -16.92
N PRO A 272 -39.39 -11.64 -16.45
CA PRO A 272 -39.64 -10.23 -16.57
C PRO A 272 -38.67 -9.41 -15.68
N PRO A 273 -38.45 -8.11 -15.99
CA PRO A 273 -37.46 -7.25 -15.34
C PRO A 273 -37.51 -7.21 -13.80
N ASP A 274 -38.71 -7.15 -13.24
CA ASP A 274 -38.94 -7.14 -11.79
C ASP A 274 -38.45 -8.43 -11.11
N ARG A 275 -38.71 -9.58 -11.74
CA ARG A 275 -38.27 -10.90 -11.24
C ARG A 275 -36.75 -11.04 -11.32
N ILE A 276 -36.13 -10.60 -12.42
CA ILE A 276 -34.69 -10.65 -12.56
C ILE A 276 -34.02 -9.84 -11.44
N LEU A 277 -34.51 -8.62 -11.15
CA LEU A 277 -33.93 -7.79 -10.08
C LEU A 277 -34.24 -8.35 -8.68
N HIS A 278 -35.42 -8.96 -8.50
CA HIS A 278 -35.78 -9.65 -7.27
C HIS A 278 -34.84 -10.82 -6.98
N ASP A 279 -34.64 -11.70 -7.95
CA ASP A 279 -33.79 -12.88 -7.84
C ASP A 279 -32.32 -12.50 -7.65
N LEU A 280 -31.87 -11.48 -8.39
CA LEU A 280 -30.53 -10.89 -8.19
C LEU A 280 -30.33 -10.35 -6.76
N ASN A 281 -31.35 -9.69 -6.19
CA ASN A 281 -31.29 -9.19 -4.82
C ASN A 281 -31.18 -10.36 -3.82
N GLN A 282 -31.93 -11.42 -4.00
CA GLN A 282 -31.88 -12.61 -3.14
C GLN A 282 -30.48 -13.27 -3.19
N LEU A 283 -29.91 -13.41 -4.38
CA LEU A 283 -28.61 -14.04 -4.58
C LEU A 283 -27.47 -13.21 -3.99
N ALA A 284 -27.51 -11.87 -4.14
CA ALA A 284 -26.41 -11.00 -3.74
C ALA A 284 -26.52 -10.46 -2.32
N GLN A 285 -27.66 -10.65 -1.64
CA GLN A 285 -27.93 -9.95 -0.38
C GLN A 285 -26.94 -10.27 0.74
N GLU A 286 -26.60 -11.54 0.91
CA GLU A 286 -25.69 -11.95 1.99
C GLU A 286 -24.32 -11.31 1.82
N ASP A 287 -23.74 -11.35 0.62
CA ASP A 287 -22.43 -10.76 0.30
C ASP A 287 -22.43 -9.24 0.45
N LEU A 288 -23.52 -8.59 -0.01
CA LEU A 288 -23.68 -7.14 0.10
C LEU A 288 -23.85 -6.69 1.55
N ALA A 289 -24.65 -7.43 2.34
CA ALA A 289 -24.84 -7.15 3.77
C ALA A 289 -23.54 -7.31 4.57
N GLN A 290 -22.78 -8.40 4.35
CA GLN A 290 -21.49 -8.62 5.00
C GLN A 290 -20.47 -7.53 4.67
N SER A 291 -20.47 -7.03 3.43
CA SER A 291 -19.59 -5.94 3.00
C SER A 291 -20.10 -4.55 3.37
N HIS A 292 -21.29 -4.43 3.98
CA HIS A 292 -21.99 -3.16 4.26
C HIS A 292 -22.14 -2.28 3.01
N ARG A 293 -22.47 -2.89 1.87
CA ARG A 293 -22.61 -2.22 0.59
C ARG A 293 -23.96 -2.53 -0.03
N PHE A 294 -24.37 -1.64 -0.91
CA PHE A 294 -25.60 -1.82 -1.72
C PHE A 294 -25.31 -1.43 -3.18
N VAL A 295 -26.26 -1.75 -4.04
CA VAL A 295 -26.16 -1.50 -5.47
C VAL A 295 -27.43 -0.82 -5.96
N THR A 296 -27.24 0.21 -6.79
CA THR A 296 -28.31 0.76 -7.61
C THR A 296 -28.27 0.14 -8.98
N LEU A 297 -29.41 -0.31 -9.52
CA LEU A 297 -29.44 -0.97 -10.82
C LEU A 297 -30.71 -0.62 -11.60
N PHE A 298 -30.52 -0.19 -12.84
CA PHE A 298 -31.57 -0.09 -13.83
C PHE A 298 -31.42 -1.25 -14.82
N TYR A 299 -32.47 -2.03 -14.97
CA TYR A 299 -32.55 -3.14 -15.93
C TYR A 299 -33.70 -2.91 -16.90
N SER A 300 -33.46 -3.10 -18.18
CA SER A 300 -34.51 -3.03 -19.20
C SER A 300 -34.40 -4.15 -20.22
N ASP A 301 -35.58 -4.60 -20.75
CA ASP A 301 -35.72 -5.59 -21.80
C ASP A 301 -36.32 -4.88 -23.04
N LEU A 302 -35.52 -4.74 -24.07
CA LEU A 302 -35.88 -4.11 -25.35
C LEU A 302 -36.30 -5.19 -26.37
N ASP A 303 -37.50 -5.08 -26.92
CA ASP A 303 -37.89 -5.82 -28.10
C ASP A 303 -37.77 -4.91 -29.37
N PRO A 304 -36.75 -5.12 -30.21
CA PRO A 304 -36.48 -4.25 -31.34
C PRO A 304 -37.58 -4.30 -32.44
N ARG A 305 -38.34 -5.40 -32.49
CA ARG A 305 -39.43 -5.59 -33.48
C ARG A 305 -40.63 -4.68 -33.20
N THR A 306 -40.87 -4.40 -31.93
CA THR A 306 -42.04 -3.61 -31.49
C THR A 306 -41.59 -2.25 -30.91
N LEU A 307 -40.29 -2.05 -30.75
CA LEU A 307 -39.65 -0.92 -30.03
C LEU A 307 -40.22 -0.76 -28.60
N ARG A 308 -40.67 -1.86 -28.01
CA ARG A 308 -41.17 -1.88 -26.64
C ARG A 308 -40.04 -2.08 -25.67
N LEU A 309 -39.92 -1.14 -24.72
CA LEU A 309 -39.01 -1.23 -23.58
C LEU A 309 -39.78 -1.53 -22.29
N ARG A 310 -39.49 -2.65 -21.66
CA ARG A 310 -39.94 -2.96 -20.28
C ARG A 310 -38.76 -2.75 -19.35
N TYR A 311 -38.97 -2.22 -18.18
CA TYR A 311 -37.85 -1.94 -17.26
C TYR A 311 -38.28 -2.11 -15.81
N ALA A 312 -37.28 -2.31 -14.95
CA ALA A 312 -37.37 -2.22 -13.52
C ALA A 312 -36.18 -1.39 -13.00
N ASN A 313 -36.37 -0.70 -11.89
CA ASN A 313 -35.37 0.19 -11.33
C ASN A 313 -35.19 -0.10 -9.84
N ALA A 314 -33.99 -0.50 -9.45
CA ALA A 314 -33.60 -0.68 -8.06
C ALA A 314 -32.87 0.57 -7.56
N ALA A 315 -33.62 1.64 -7.32
CA ALA A 315 -33.17 2.95 -6.82
C ALA A 315 -31.98 3.58 -7.58
N HIS A 316 -31.79 3.20 -8.86
CA HIS A 316 -30.84 3.88 -9.75
C HIS A 316 -31.43 5.20 -10.24
N ASN A 317 -30.56 6.15 -10.62
CA ASN A 317 -31.01 7.41 -11.20
C ASN A 317 -31.92 7.13 -12.40
N PRO A 318 -33.17 7.67 -12.43
CA PRO A 318 -34.12 7.37 -13.48
C PRO A 318 -33.60 7.79 -14.86
N PRO A 319 -33.55 6.89 -15.85
CA PRO A 319 -33.21 7.27 -17.21
C PRO A 319 -34.17 8.28 -17.78
N LEU A 320 -33.69 9.10 -18.70
CA LEU A 320 -34.47 10.11 -19.37
C LEU A 320 -34.85 9.64 -20.79
N LEU A 321 -36.15 9.61 -21.08
CA LEU A 321 -36.68 9.29 -22.41
C LEU A 321 -37.13 10.55 -23.11
N TRP A 322 -36.48 10.91 -24.23
CA TRP A 322 -36.94 11.95 -25.14
C TRP A 322 -37.97 11.40 -26.11
N ARG A 323 -39.18 11.95 -26.09
CA ARG A 323 -40.25 11.66 -27.04
C ARG A 323 -40.24 12.71 -28.13
N ALA A 324 -39.66 12.39 -29.30
CA ALA A 324 -39.46 13.33 -30.38
C ALA A 324 -40.79 13.91 -30.92
N GLU A 325 -41.82 13.09 -31.08
CA GLU A 325 -43.15 13.52 -31.57
C GLU A 325 -43.78 14.60 -30.66
N ARG A 326 -43.62 14.43 -29.33
CA ARG A 326 -44.22 15.34 -28.34
C ARG A 326 -43.25 16.40 -27.85
N ARG A 327 -41.98 16.32 -28.21
CA ARG A 327 -40.87 17.17 -27.73
C ARG A 327 -40.82 17.30 -26.21
N VAL A 328 -40.99 16.17 -25.49
CA VAL A 328 -40.97 16.14 -24.05
C VAL A 328 -39.95 15.10 -23.55
N ILE A 329 -39.34 15.40 -22.39
CA ILE A 329 -38.51 14.45 -21.66
C ILE A 329 -39.38 13.80 -20.59
N MET A 330 -39.36 12.46 -20.55
CA MET A 330 -40.01 11.68 -19.52
C MET A 330 -38.93 10.98 -18.67
N ARG A 331 -39.13 10.89 -17.38
CA ARG A 331 -38.32 10.09 -16.50
C ARG A 331 -38.88 8.67 -16.47
N LEU A 332 -38.02 7.68 -16.69
CA LEU A 332 -38.36 6.27 -16.55
C LEU A 332 -38.15 5.88 -15.07
N ASP A 333 -39.12 6.28 -14.24
CA ASP A 333 -39.12 6.02 -12.81
C ASP A 333 -39.91 4.76 -12.49
N ALA A 334 -39.45 3.99 -11.49
CA ALA A 334 -40.15 2.84 -10.94
C ALA A 334 -39.82 2.75 -9.46
N ALA A 335 -40.81 2.43 -8.64
CA ALA A 335 -40.63 2.28 -7.20
C ALA A 335 -39.87 0.97 -6.90
N GLY A 336 -38.58 1.05 -6.63
CA GLY A 336 -37.74 -0.07 -6.26
C GLY A 336 -36.70 0.33 -5.20
N LEU A 337 -36.35 -0.59 -4.34
CA LEU A 337 -35.30 -0.41 -3.32
C LEU A 337 -33.93 -0.84 -3.87
N LEU A 338 -32.89 -0.35 -3.21
CA LEU A 338 -31.51 -0.74 -3.45
C LEU A 338 -31.32 -2.26 -3.31
N ILE A 339 -30.52 -2.84 -4.18
CA ILE A 339 -30.11 -4.25 -4.07
C ILE A 339 -29.15 -4.38 -2.88
N GLY A 340 -29.39 -5.38 -2.02
CA GLY A 340 -28.60 -5.65 -0.83
C GLY A 340 -29.05 -4.92 0.44
N LEU A 341 -30.10 -4.07 0.36
CA LEU A 341 -30.62 -3.33 1.53
C LEU A 341 -31.55 -4.19 2.39
N GLN A 342 -32.47 -4.92 1.76
CA GLN A 342 -33.44 -5.77 2.43
C GLN A 342 -33.68 -7.08 1.66
N PRO A 343 -33.99 -8.21 2.38
CA PRO A 343 -34.24 -9.51 1.75
C PRO A 343 -35.38 -9.53 0.74
N LEU A 344 -36.40 -8.76 0.99
CA LEU A 344 -37.61 -8.62 0.17
C LEU A 344 -37.72 -7.16 -0.29
N SER A 345 -37.09 -6.84 -1.41
CA SER A 345 -37.30 -5.54 -2.04
C SER A 345 -38.52 -5.63 -2.98
N LEU A 346 -39.52 -4.76 -2.78
CA LEU A 346 -40.56 -4.53 -3.76
C LEU A 346 -39.93 -3.83 -4.96
N ILE A 347 -39.79 -4.52 -6.07
CA ILE A 347 -39.35 -3.99 -7.35
C ILE A 347 -40.54 -4.01 -8.29
N HIS A 348 -40.96 -2.85 -8.75
CA HIS A 348 -42.07 -2.69 -9.66
C HIS A 348 -41.60 -2.45 -11.11
N ILE A 349 -42.40 -2.98 -12.05
CA ILE A 349 -42.20 -2.72 -13.49
C ILE A 349 -42.82 -1.39 -13.86
#